data_bc6d753b40fb2bab13d22a06eb50dbcc
#
_entry.id   bc6d753b40fb2bab13d22a06eb50dbcc
#
_cell.length_a   1.000
_cell.length_b   1.000
_cell.length_c   1.000
_cell.angle_alpha   90.00
_cell.angle_beta   90.00
_cell.angle_gamma   90.00
#
_symmetry.space_group_name_H-M   'P 1'
#
loop_
_entity.id
_entity.type
_entity.pdbx_description
1 polymer ?
#
loop_
_entity_poly.entity_id
_entity_poly.type
_entity_poly.pdbx_seq_one_letter_code
_entity_poly.pdbx_strand_id
1 'polypeptide(L)'
;MTGAIQPWHAPALVRLAELRARGNWPHALLLHGKPGTGRRDFARAVAAALLCENPPAALQACGSCVSCRLGAAGSHPDLKLFRSAWFEHVEGDADPADAGADEGEGAGKRLSREINVDTIRRLADFAAIASHRGGLRVALLYPADAMNHVAANTLLKTLEEPPPGLVFVLLADTLDRLLPTVRSRCQAVALAAPDATAAAAWWAEHGAGRDAAFLALADQAPFTALALAQSPIAATAARLHDALADPAALDIPALARSIETELRRADRDAPRSAAAFAADLGTVVGWLQGWIRDLIGAGSADSLRYHPARSAQLARLAGRTSLHRALDYARWLTEAARHARQPLGIALFLEDCLGRYVALFGDA
;
A
#
# COMPACT_ATOMS: atom_id res chain seq x y z
N MET A 1 2.37 10.32 -16.84
CA MET A 1 1.66 9.06 -16.46
C MET A 1 0.25 9.41 -16.00
N THR A 2 -0.72 9.33 -16.89
CA THR A 2 -2.15 9.46 -16.55
C THR A 2 -2.58 8.11 -15.94
N GLY A 3 -2.75 8.05 -14.63
CA GLY A 3 -3.23 6.84 -13.96
C GLY A 3 -4.62 6.46 -14.46
N ALA A 4 -4.85 5.18 -14.72
CA ALA A 4 -6.18 4.69 -15.08
C ALA A 4 -7.08 4.66 -13.84
N ILE A 5 -8.25 5.29 -13.94
CA ILE A 5 -9.25 5.22 -12.87
C ILE A 5 -9.95 3.87 -12.98
N GLN A 6 -9.89 3.11 -11.89
CA GLN A 6 -10.52 1.80 -11.86
C GLN A 6 -12.04 1.90 -11.68
N PRO A 7 -12.84 0.97 -12.25
CA PRO A 7 -14.30 1.03 -12.18
C PRO A 7 -14.86 1.14 -10.77
N TRP A 8 -14.26 0.47 -9.80
CA TRP A 8 -14.68 0.51 -8.39
C TRP A 8 -14.42 1.85 -7.71
N HIS A 9 -13.62 2.74 -8.31
CA HIS A 9 -13.41 4.11 -7.82
C HIS A 9 -14.41 5.13 -8.41
N ALA A 10 -15.29 4.72 -9.32
CA ALA A 10 -16.27 5.62 -9.95
C ALA A 10 -17.13 6.40 -8.94
N PRO A 11 -17.62 5.82 -7.83
CA PRO A 11 -18.39 6.59 -6.83
C PRO A 11 -17.58 7.73 -6.20
N ALA A 12 -16.29 7.52 -5.93
CA ALA A 12 -15.42 8.56 -5.40
C ALA A 12 -15.18 9.66 -6.44
N LEU A 13 -15.00 9.30 -7.72
CA LEU A 13 -14.85 10.27 -8.81
C LEU A 13 -16.09 11.15 -8.96
N VAL A 14 -17.29 10.57 -8.94
CA VAL A 14 -18.56 11.31 -9.01
C VAL A 14 -18.65 12.31 -7.85
N ARG A 15 -18.39 11.88 -6.64
CA ARG A 15 -18.42 12.74 -5.44
C ARG A 15 -17.44 13.92 -5.58
N LEU A 16 -16.22 13.68 -6.06
CA LEU A 16 -15.24 14.73 -6.27
C LEU A 16 -15.64 15.68 -7.40
N ALA A 17 -16.23 15.17 -8.48
CA ALA A 17 -16.75 15.99 -9.59
C ALA A 17 -17.88 16.92 -9.11
N GLU A 18 -18.77 16.45 -8.24
CA GLU A 18 -19.82 17.28 -7.63
C GLU A 18 -19.25 18.39 -6.74
N LEU A 19 -18.24 18.08 -5.90
CA LEU A 19 -17.57 19.10 -5.09
C LEU A 19 -16.96 20.18 -5.96
N ARG A 20 -16.33 19.82 -7.07
CA ARG A 20 -15.73 20.77 -8.02
C ARG A 20 -16.81 21.62 -8.72
N ALA A 21 -17.88 21.00 -9.16
CA ALA A 21 -18.99 21.69 -9.86
C ALA A 21 -19.68 22.73 -8.95
N ARG A 22 -19.75 22.49 -7.63
CA ARG A 22 -20.31 23.40 -6.64
C ARG A 22 -19.35 24.52 -6.21
N GLY A 23 -18.13 24.56 -6.72
CA GLY A 23 -17.09 25.50 -6.30
C GLY A 23 -16.53 25.25 -4.88
N ASN A 24 -16.86 24.14 -4.25
CA ASN A 24 -16.48 23.79 -2.89
C ASN A 24 -15.28 22.82 -2.86
N TRP A 25 -14.27 23.09 -3.71
CA TRP A 25 -13.09 22.25 -3.75
C TRP A 25 -12.25 22.45 -2.49
N PRO A 26 -11.95 21.39 -1.73
CA PRO A 26 -11.16 21.52 -0.51
C PRO A 26 -9.69 21.78 -0.83
N HIS A 27 -9.00 22.54 0.03
CA HIS A 27 -7.57 22.74 -0.08
C HIS A 27 -6.76 21.44 0.18
N ALA A 28 -7.32 20.48 0.94
CA ALA A 28 -6.68 19.22 1.25
C ALA A 28 -7.67 18.04 1.12
N LEU A 29 -7.36 17.10 0.22
CA LEU A 29 -8.03 15.82 0.07
C LEU A 29 -7.23 14.74 0.78
N LEU A 30 -7.91 13.88 1.55
CA LEU A 30 -7.34 12.67 2.12
C LEU A 30 -8.02 11.44 1.48
N LEU A 31 -7.36 10.88 0.48
CA LEU A 31 -7.79 9.65 -0.17
C LEU A 31 -7.34 8.46 0.66
N HIS A 32 -8.25 7.56 0.98
CA HIS A 32 -7.91 6.39 1.78
C HIS A 32 -8.69 5.16 1.32
N GLY A 33 -8.18 3.98 1.62
CA GLY A 33 -8.82 2.72 1.25
C GLY A 33 -7.81 1.58 1.24
N LYS A 34 -8.21 0.42 0.73
CA LYS A 34 -7.39 -0.78 0.72
C LYS A 34 -6.16 -0.62 -0.18
N PRO A 35 -4.94 -0.95 0.28
CA PRO A 35 -3.75 -1.00 -0.57
C PRO A 35 -3.91 -1.94 -1.77
N GLY A 36 -3.23 -1.63 -2.88
CA GLY A 36 -3.22 -2.49 -4.06
C GLY A 36 -4.51 -2.52 -4.87
N THR A 37 -5.37 -1.51 -4.73
CA THR A 37 -6.61 -1.36 -5.51
C THR A 37 -6.55 -0.23 -6.56
N GLY A 38 -5.36 0.27 -6.92
CA GLY A 38 -5.19 1.33 -7.91
C GLY A 38 -5.38 2.76 -7.37
N ARG A 39 -5.32 2.94 -6.05
CA ARG A 39 -5.52 4.25 -5.40
C ARG A 39 -4.49 5.31 -5.80
N ARG A 40 -3.22 4.90 -6.02
CA ARG A 40 -2.15 5.82 -6.48
C ARG A 40 -2.49 6.37 -7.86
N ASP A 41 -2.97 5.51 -8.76
CA ASP A 41 -3.38 5.92 -10.10
C ASP A 41 -4.59 6.85 -10.05
N PHE A 42 -5.53 6.58 -9.15
CA PHE A 42 -6.66 7.49 -8.90
C PHE A 42 -6.18 8.86 -8.40
N ALA A 43 -5.27 8.91 -7.42
CA ALA A 43 -4.73 10.16 -6.89
C ALA A 43 -3.99 10.97 -7.98
N ARG A 44 -3.19 10.29 -8.81
CA ARG A 44 -2.51 10.90 -9.96
C ARG A 44 -3.49 11.40 -11.02
N ALA A 45 -4.56 10.64 -11.30
CA ALA A 45 -5.61 11.06 -12.22
C ALA A 45 -6.35 12.31 -11.73
N VAL A 46 -6.68 12.37 -10.43
CA VAL A 46 -7.28 13.56 -9.81
C VAL A 46 -6.33 14.76 -9.92
N ALA A 47 -5.05 14.59 -9.60
CA ALA A 47 -4.05 15.65 -9.72
C ALA A 47 -3.93 16.16 -11.18
N ALA A 48 -3.89 15.25 -12.15
CA ALA A 48 -3.86 15.60 -13.58
C ALA A 48 -5.13 16.35 -14.03
N ALA A 49 -6.30 15.97 -13.52
CA ALA A 49 -7.56 16.64 -13.81
C ALA A 49 -7.63 18.06 -13.22
N LEU A 50 -7.04 18.26 -12.04
CA LEU A 50 -6.96 19.60 -11.41
C LEU A 50 -6.06 20.56 -12.19
N LEU A 51 -5.00 20.06 -12.78
CA LEU A 51 -4.02 20.85 -13.54
C LEU A 51 -4.36 20.94 -15.03
N CYS A 52 -5.38 20.22 -15.50
CA CYS A 52 -5.78 20.20 -16.91
C CYS A 52 -6.32 21.57 -17.34
N GLU A 53 -5.79 22.12 -18.45
CA GLU A 53 -6.19 23.40 -19.01
C GLU A 53 -7.58 23.35 -19.68
N ASN A 54 -7.98 22.16 -20.16
CA ASN A 54 -9.26 21.92 -20.81
C ASN A 54 -9.97 20.71 -20.15
N PRO A 55 -10.32 20.80 -18.85
CA PRO A 55 -10.92 19.66 -18.16
C PRO A 55 -12.31 19.36 -18.72
N PRO A 56 -12.62 18.11 -19.07
CA PRO A 56 -13.99 17.69 -19.34
C PRO A 56 -14.88 17.92 -18.11
N ALA A 57 -16.20 17.96 -18.31
CA ALA A 57 -17.16 18.19 -17.21
C ALA A 57 -17.04 17.19 -16.04
N ALA A 58 -16.48 16.00 -16.27
CA ALA A 58 -16.40 14.88 -15.33
C ALA A 58 -15.03 14.76 -14.65
N LEU A 59 -14.41 15.80 -14.16
CA LEU A 59 -13.12 15.74 -13.42
C LEU A 59 -12.13 14.72 -14.04
N GLN A 60 -11.89 14.82 -15.32
CA GLN A 60 -10.94 14.00 -16.07
C GLN A 60 -9.94 14.91 -16.79
N ALA A 61 -8.70 14.47 -16.89
CA ALA A 61 -7.72 15.18 -17.70
C ALA A 61 -8.00 14.95 -19.21
N CYS A 62 -7.89 16.00 -20.03
CA CYS A 62 -8.13 15.87 -21.48
C CYS A 62 -7.06 15.03 -22.22
N GLY A 63 -5.91 14.81 -21.60
CA GLY A 63 -4.78 14.03 -22.16
C GLY A 63 -3.96 14.76 -23.23
N SER A 64 -4.45 15.87 -23.81
CA SER A 64 -3.84 16.51 -25.00
C SER A 64 -3.28 17.90 -24.75
N CYS A 65 -3.72 18.65 -23.73
CA CYS A 65 -3.19 19.97 -23.41
C CYS A 65 -1.72 19.93 -22.93
N VAL A 66 -1.08 21.08 -22.85
CA VAL A 66 0.33 21.16 -22.43
C VAL A 66 0.52 20.62 -21.02
N SER A 67 -0.34 20.99 -20.08
CA SER A 67 -0.32 20.47 -18.70
C SER A 67 -0.45 18.95 -18.64
N CYS A 68 -1.37 18.35 -19.41
CA CYS A 68 -1.51 16.91 -19.48
C CYS A 68 -0.26 16.21 -20.03
N ARG A 69 0.38 16.77 -21.06
CA ARG A 69 1.63 16.22 -21.61
C ARG A 69 2.79 16.32 -20.63
N LEU A 70 2.94 17.46 -19.95
CA LEU A 70 3.95 17.63 -18.90
C LEU A 70 3.71 16.66 -17.72
N GLY A 71 2.45 16.51 -17.30
CA GLY A 71 2.07 15.55 -16.26
C GLY A 71 2.37 14.10 -16.67
N ALA A 72 2.11 13.73 -17.93
CA ALA A 72 2.44 12.41 -18.46
C ALA A 72 3.96 12.14 -18.51
N ALA A 73 4.74 13.19 -18.81
CA ALA A 73 6.20 13.14 -18.79
C ALA A 73 6.83 13.19 -17.39
N GLY A 74 6.02 13.42 -16.33
CA GLY A 74 6.54 13.58 -14.95
C GLY A 74 7.24 14.92 -14.68
N SER A 75 7.13 15.89 -15.59
CA SER A 75 7.86 17.16 -15.56
C SER A 75 6.97 18.40 -15.37
N HIS A 76 5.73 18.21 -14.86
CA HIS A 76 4.83 19.34 -14.63
C HIS A 76 5.29 20.20 -13.46
N PRO A 77 5.60 21.50 -13.65
CA PRO A 77 6.19 22.35 -12.60
C PRO A 77 5.24 22.58 -11.42
N ASP A 78 3.92 22.55 -11.66
CA ASP A 78 2.90 22.77 -10.63
C ASP A 78 2.35 21.44 -10.03
N LEU A 79 2.99 20.29 -10.31
CA LEU A 79 2.71 19.00 -9.70
C LEU A 79 3.98 18.47 -9.05
N LYS A 80 3.97 18.32 -7.74
CA LYS A 80 5.10 17.68 -7.04
C LYS A 80 4.62 16.49 -6.20
N LEU A 81 5.38 15.38 -6.28
CA LEU A 81 5.15 14.16 -5.53
C LEU A 81 6.10 14.14 -4.34
N PHE A 82 5.55 13.87 -3.15
CA PHE A 82 6.29 13.77 -1.90
C PHE A 82 6.12 12.36 -1.34
N ARG A 83 7.25 11.65 -1.21
CA ARG A 83 7.29 10.23 -0.85
C ARG A 83 8.45 9.94 0.07
N SER A 84 8.48 8.74 0.65
CA SER A 84 9.68 8.27 1.34
C SER A 84 10.79 7.94 0.34
N ALA A 85 12.04 7.96 0.78
CA ALA A 85 13.20 7.63 -0.04
C ALA A 85 13.07 6.26 -0.72
N TRP A 86 12.47 5.28 -0.03
CA TRP A 86 12.21 3.97 -0.61
C TRP A 86 11.26 4.04 -1.82
N PHE A 87 10.14 4.80 -1.72
CA PHE A 87 9.20 4.96 -2.83
C PHE A 87 9.79 5.75 -3.98
N GLU A 88 10.60 6.78 -3.72
CA GLU A 88 11.31 7.55 -4.75
C GLU A 88 12.26 6.65 -5.54
N HIS A 89 12.99 5.78 -4.85
CA HIS A 89 13.89 4.82 -5.50
C HIS A 89 13.15 3.80 -6.36
N VAL A 90 12.08 3.21 -5.82
CA VAL A 90 11.32 2.14 -6.48
C VAL A 90 10.54 2.65 -7.69
N GLU A 91 9.96 3.84 -7.61
CA GLU A 91 9.18 4.41 -8.72
C GLU A 91 10.05 5.08 -9.80
N GLY A 92 11.36 5.19 -9.57
CA GLY A 92 12.31 5.69 -10.56
C GLY A 92 12.22 7.20 -10.83
N ASP A 93 11.47 7.93 -10.02
CA ASP A 93 11.24 9.37 -10.13
C ASP A 93 12.12 10.16 -9.13
N ALA A 94 13.29 9.63 -8.74
CA ALA A 94 14.21 10.39 -7.91
C ALA A 94 14.62 11.66 -8.67
N ASP A 95 14.31 12.82 -8.11
CA ASP A 95 14.74 14.11 -8.67
C ASP A 95 16.28 14.12 -8.65
N PRO A 96 16.97 14.33 -9.78
CA PRO A 96 18.42 14.41 -9.80
C PRO A 96 18.99 15.44 -8.83
N ALA A 97 18.22 16.48 -8.49
CA ALA A 97 18.57 17.49 -7.50
C ALA A 97 18.51 16.97 -6.04
N ASP A 98 17.73 15.93 -5.77
CA ASP A 98 17.59 15.32 -4.43
C ASP A 98 18.61 14.18 -4.20
N ALA A 99 19.29 13.71 -5.23
CA ALA A 99 20.32 12.66 -5.13
C ALA A 99 21.59 13.09 -4.36
N GLY A 100 21.76 14.37 -4.11
CA GLY A 100 22.94 14.94 -3.45
C GLY A 100 22.86 15.12 -1.93
N ALA A 101 21.71 14.86 -1.29
CA ALA A 101 21.51 15.20 0.13
C ALA A 101 21.82 14.05 1.10
N ASP A 102 22.12 12.83 0.65
CA ASP A 102 22.40 11.68 1.52
C ASP A 102 23.59 10.83 1.01
N GLU A 103 24.61 11.47 0.39
CA GLU A 103 25.91 10.83 0.14
C GLU A 103 26.71 10.67 1.44
N GLY A 104 26.15 9.95 2.40
CA GLY A 104 26.91 9.35 3.48
C GLY A 104 27.46 8.01 3.00
N GLU A 105 28.77 7.95 2.74
CA GLU A 105 29.52 6.74 2.43
C GLU A 105 29.12 5.58 3.35
N GLY A 106 28.49 4.55 2.78
CA GLY A 106 28.18 3.31 3.48
C GLY A 106 27.36 2.39 2.57
N ALA A 107 28.04 1.50 1.84
CA ALA A 107 27.38 0.40 1.12
C ALA A 107 26.51 -0.39 2.09
N GLY A 108 25.17 -0.25 1.98
CA GLY A 108 24.22 -1.03 2.75
C GLY A 108 23.15 -0.26 3.54
N LYS A 109 23.07 1.07 3.45
CA LYS A 109 22.03 1.82 4.18
C LYS A 109 20.65 1.55 3.55
N ARG A 110 19.78 0.93 4.31
CA ARG A 110 18.42 0.60 3.94
C ARG A 110 17.63 1.91 3.74
N LEU A 111 17.04 2.10 2.56
CA LEU A 111 16.23 3.29 2.27
C LEU A 111 15.04 3.37 3.23
N SER A 112 14.82 4.54 3.81
CA SER A 112 13.71 4.76 4.74
C SER A 112 12.37 4.64 4.03
N ARG A 113 11.45 3.90 4.64
CA ARG A 113 10.04 3.85 4.22
C ARG A 113 9.20 4.94 4.89
N GLU A 114 9.76 5.65 5.86
CA GLU A 114 9.09 6.77 6.52
C GLU A 114 9.26 8.06 5.72
N ILE A 115 8.24 8.88 5.76
CA ILE A 115 8.30 10.27 5.31
C ILE A 115 8.83 11.08 6.49
N ASN A 116 10.03 11.61 6.33
CA ASN A 116 10.72 12.40 7.34
C ASN A 116 10.39 13.90 7.23
N VAL A 117 10.91 14.68 8.16
CA VAL A 117 10.69 16.12 8.22
C VAL A 117 11.26 16.86 7.01
N ASP A 118 12.34 16.38 6.40
CA ASP A 118 12.98 17.02 5.25
C ASP A 118 12.11 16.91 4.00
N THR A 119 11.40 15.79 3.82
CA THR A 119 10.39 15.67 2.77
C THR A 119 9.27 16.69 2.95
N ILE A 120 8.84 16.96 4.19
CA ILE A 120 7.80 17.97 4.47
C ILE A 120 8.34 19.40 4.33
N ARG A 121 9.61 19.65 4.64
CA ARG A 121 10.26 20.96 4.35
C ARG A 121 10.29 21.23 2.85
N ARG A 122 10.69 20.25 2.02
CA ARG A 122 10.61 20.36 0.54
C ARG A 122 9.17 20.65 0.07
N LEU A 123 8.16 20.06 0.72
CA LEU A 123 6.76 20.36 0.44
C LEU A 123 6.43 21.82 0.83
N ALA A 124 6.89 22.30 1.96
CA ALA A 124 6.68 23.70 2.38
C ALA A 124 7.37 24.68 1.42
N ASP A 125 8.58 24.37 0.93
CA ASP A 125 9.27 25.17 -0.08
C ASP A 125 8.48 25.22 -1.37
N PHE A 126 7.98 24.06 -1.87
CA PHE A 126 7.09 24.03 -3.02
C PHE A 126 5.80 24.82 -2.80
N ALA A 127 5.26 24.78 -1.58
CA ALA A 127 4.06 25.54 -1.21
C ALA A 127 4.27 27.07 -1.24
N ALA A 128 5.48 27.54 -0.98
CA ALA A 128 5.82 28.97 -0.97
C ALA A 128 6.00 29.59 -2.38
N ILE A 129 6.24 28.75 -3.41
CA ILE A 129 6.45 29.23 -4.78
C ILE A 129 5.10 29.51 -5.44
N ALA A 130 5.02 30.56 -6.29
CA ALA A 130 3.82 30.83 -7.09
C ALA A 130 3.65 29.78 -8.21
N SER A 131 2.39 29.62 -8.71
CA SER A 131 2.14 28.74 -9.85
C SER A 131 2.90 29.22 -11.09
N HIS A 132 3.58 28.31 -11.78
CA HIS A 132 4.30 28.59 -13.03
C HIS A 132 3.35 28.77 -14.23
N ARG A 133 2.16 28.15 -14.16
CA ARG A 133 1.17 28.21 -15.24
C ARG A 133 -0.08 29.03 -14.91
N GLY A 134 -0.07 29.75 -13.79
CA GLY A 134 -1.16 30.66 -13.39
C GLY A 134 -2.43 29.96 -12.88
N GLY A 135 -2.38 28.63 -12.69
CA GLY A 135 -3.50 27.83 -12.18
C GLY A 135 -3.27 27.28 -10.78
N LEU A 136 -3.85 26.11 -10.52
CA LEU A 136 -3.63 25.37 -9.29
C LEU A 136 -2.22 24.76 -9.24
N ARG A 137 -1.73 24.55 -8.04
CA ARG A 137 -0.58 23.69 -7.75
C ARG A 137 -1.07 22.48 -6.96
N VAL A 138 -0.51 21.32 -7.20
CA VAL A 138 -0.90 20.09 -6.53
C VAL A 138 0.31 19.46 -5.86
N ALA A 139 0.23 19.31 -4.52
CA ALA A 139 1.16 18.53 -3.72
C ALA A 139 0.55 17.14 -3.44
N LEU A 140 1.09 16.10 -4.08
CA LEU A 140 0.66 14.71 -3.88
C LEU A 140 1.59 14.02 -2.89
N LEU A 141 1.09 13.68 -1.69
CA LEU A 141 1.85 13.06 -0.60
C LEU A 141 1.39 11.62 -0.38
N TYR A 142 2.30 10.64 -0.51
CA TYR A 142 1.98 9.23 -0.23
C TYR A 142 3.20 8.35 0.11
N PRO A 143 3.02 7.32 0.95
CA PRO A 143 1.84 7.10 1.79
C PRO A 143 1.83 8.08 2.98
N ALA A 144 0.74 8.84 3.15
CA ALA A 144 0.67 9.89 4.18
C ALA A 144 0.75 9.32 5.61
N ASP A 145 0.29 8.09 5.82
CA ASP A 145 0.37 7.38 7.09
C ASP A 145 1.78 6.80 7.40
N ALA A 146 2.75 7.02 6.50
CA ALA A 146 4.17 6.75 6.76
C ALA A 146 4.94 7.98 7.28
N MET A 147 4.28 9.13 7.47
CA MET A 147 4.90 10.27 8.13
C MET A 147 5.25 9.94 9.58
N ASN A 148 6.49 10.21 9.99
CA ASN A 148 6.80 10.22 11.41
C ASN A 148 6.14 11.41 12.11
N HIS A 149 6.12 11.38 13.44
CA HIS A 149 5.41 12.37 14.25
C HIS A 149 5.88 13.80 14.00
N VAL A 150 7.19 14.00 13.80
CA VAL A 150 7.79 15.32 13.53
C VAL A 150 7.34 15.85 12.16
N ALA A 151 7.38 15.01 11.14
CA ALA A 151 6.93 15.35 9.79
C ALA A 151 5.44 15.71 9.78
N ALA A 152 4.59 14.90 10.43
CA ALA A 152 3.16 15.16 10.52
C ALA A 152 2.85 16.49 11.21
N ASN A 153 3.51 16.80 12.33
CA ASN A 153 3.33 18.09 13.01
C ASN A 153 3.83 19.26 12.17
N THR A 154 4.93 19.10 11.43
CA THR A 154 5.43 20.16 10.54
C THR A 154 4.44 20.47 9.42
N LEU A 155 3.76 19.43 8.87
CA LEU A 155 2.75 19.59 7.83
C LEU A 155 1.52 20.38 8.29
N LEU A 156 1.15 20.31 9.59
CA LEU A 156 -0.03 20.99 10.12
C LEU A 156 -0.04 22.47 9.84
N LYS A 157 1.11 23.16 9.96
CA LYS A 157 1.21 24.59 9.72
C LYS A 157 0.75 24.97 8.29
N THR A 158 1.15 24.20 7.29
CA THR A 158 0.78 24.48 5.90
C THR A 158 -0.65 24.01 5.57
N LEU A 159 -1.19 23.03 6.32
CA LEU A 159 -2.59 22.64 6.20
C LEU A 159 -3.56 23.64 6.87
N GLU A 160 -3.14 24.31 7.92
CA GLU A 160 -3.93 25.32 8.62
C GLU A 160 -4.04 26.64 7.81
N GLU A 161 -2.92 27.04 7.22
CA GLU A 161 -2.82 28.28 6.43
C GLU A 161 -2.32 27.93 5.00
N PRO A 162 -3.17 27.28 4.18
CA PRO A 162 -2.76 26.85 2.85
C PRO A 162 -2.53 28.04 1.94
N PRO A 163 -1.39 28.12 1.22
CA PRO A 163 -1.16 29.16 0.25
C PRO A 163 -2.23 29.15 -0.86
N PRO A 164 -2.63 30.32 -1.39
CA PRO A 164 -3.63 30.39 -2.44
C PRO A 164 -3.28 29.53 -3.66
N GLY A 165 -4.26 28.80 -4.20
CA GLY A 165 -4.09 27.95 -5.37
C GLY A 165 -3.33 26.64 -5.11
N LEU A 166 -2.93 26.33 -3.88
CA LEU A 166 -2.35 25.04 -3.54
C LEU A 166 -3.43 24.05 -3.12
N VAL A 167 -3.37 22.84 -3.69
CA VAL A 167 -4.22 21.71 -3.32
C VAL A 167 -3.32 20.56 -2.85
N PHE A 168 -3.59 20.08 -1.64
CA PHE A 168 -2.98 18.86 -1.11
C PHE A 168 -3.82 17.64 -1.52
N VAL A 169 -3.16 16.61 -2.00
CA VAL A 169 -3.75 15.28 -2.20
C VAL A 169 -2.94 14.30 -1.37
N LEU A 170 -3.44 13.94 -0.21
CA LEU A 170 -2.84 12.95 0.67
C LEU A 170 -3.44 11.58 0.36
N LEU A 171 -2.60 10.57 0.24
CA LEU A 171 -3.04 9.18 0.08
C LEU A 171 -2.54 8.36 1.27
N ALA A 172 -3.46 7.77 2.03
CA ALA A 172 -3.15 6.94 3.19
C ALA A 172 -3.64 5.50 3.00
N ASP A 173 -2.86 4.55 3.49
CA ASP A 173 -3.24 3.15 3.58
C ASP A 173 -4.21 2.94 4.75
N THR A 174 -3.91 3.56 5.90
CA THR A 174 -4.63 3.38 7.15
C THR A 174 -4.87 4.73 7.82
N LEU A 175 -6.14 5.09 8.06
CA LEU A 175 -6.48 6.34 8.74
C LEU A 175 -6.01 6.40 10.20
N ASP A 176 -5.97 5.25 10.88
CA ASP A 176 -5.63 5.18 12.31
C ASP A 176 -4.18 5.53 12.63
N ARG A 177 -3.31 5.55 11.60
CA ARG A 177 -1.90 5.96 11.73
C ARG A 177 -1.68 7.43 11.52
N LEU A 178 -2.61 8.11 10.87
CA LEU A 178 -2.55 9.56 10.71
C LEU A 178 -2.93 10.24 12.01
N LEU A 179 -2.20 11.30 12.36
CA LEU A 179 -2.57 12.14 13.48
C LEU A 179 -4.00 12.66 13.30
N PRO A 180 -4.85 12.62 14.34
CA PRO A 180 -6.20 13.18 14.29
C PRO A 180 -6.23 14.64 13.84
N THR A 181 -5.19 15.40 14.19
CA THR A 181 -4.99 16.80 13.80
C THR A 181 -4.79 16.98 12.28
N VAL A 182 -4.10 16.06 11.60
CA VAL A 182 -3.97 16.05 10.13
C VAL A 182 -5.31 15.68 9.50
N ARG A 183 -5.96 14.61 10.02
CA ARG A 183 -7.25 14.14 9.50
C ARG A 183 -8.34 15.20 9.57
N SER A 184 -8.43 15.95 10.66
CA SER A 184 -9.46 16.97 10.86
C SER A 184 -9.37 18.16 9.89
N ARG A 185 -8.21 18.36 9.25
CA ARG A 185 -7.96 19.43 8.28
C ARG A 185 -8.09 19.00 6.82
N CYS A 186 -8.39 17.72 6.60
CA CYS A 186 -8.53 17.15 5.26
C CYS A 186 -9.96 16.70 5.01
N GLN A 187 -10.43 16.88 3.78
CA GLN A 187 -11.67 16.24 3.30
C GLN A 187 -11.38 14.78 2.99
N ALA A 188 -11.84 13.88 3.84
CA ALA A 188 -11.64 12.45 3.64
C ALA A 188 -12.56 11.90 2.54
N VAL A 189 -11.98 11.10 1.63
CA VAL A 189 -12.68 10.40 0.55
C VAL A 189 -12.25 8.93 0.56
N ALA A 190 -13.18 8.06 0.87
CA ALA A 190 -12.96 6.62 0.84
C ALA A 190 -12.94 6.12 -0.62
N LEU A 191 -11.91 5.36 -0.97
CA LEU A 191 -11.79 4.65 -2.24
C LEU A 191 -12.20 3.20 -2.02
N ALA A 192 -13.25 2.77 -2.72
CA ALA A 192 -13.76 1.42 -2.61
C ALA A 192 -12.71 0.39 -3.09
N ALA A 193 -12.71 -0.77 -2.45
CA ALA A 193 -12.04 -1.94 -3.00
C ALA A 193 -12.95 -2.63 -4.02
N PRO A 194 -12.40 -3.35 -5.02
CA PRO A 194 -13.21 -4.18 -5.90
C PRO A 194 -13.89 -5.30 -5.09
N ASP A 195 -15.07 -5.70 -5.50
CA ASP A 195 -15.63 -6.99 -5.12
C ASP A 195 -14.90 -8.14 -5.84
N ALA A 196 -15.21 -9.37 -5.48
CA ALA A 196 -14.56 -10.55 -6.07
C ALA A 196 -14.77 -10.63 -7.60
N THR A 197 -15.92 -10.21 -8.10
CA THR A 197 -16.25 -10.23 -9.53
C THR A 197 -15.43 -9.19 -10.30
N ALA A 198 -15.38 -7.96 -9.81
CA ALA A 198 -14.58 -6.90 -10.41
C ALA A 198 -13.08 -7.20 -10.34
N ALA A 199 -12.59 -7.77 -9.24
CA ALA A 199 -11.20 -8.19 -9.11
C ALA A 199 -10.84 -9.30 -10.09
N ALA A 200 -11.71 -10.31 -10.25
CA ALA A 200 -11.51 -11.41 -11.19
C ALA A 200 -11.55 -10.93 -12.65
N ALA A 201 -12.47 -10.03 -13.00
CA ALA A 201 -12.54 -9.45 -14.34
C ALA A 201 -11.26 -8.68 -14.69
N TRP A 202 -10.79 -7.83 -13.76
CA TRP A 202 -9.52 -7.11 -13.94
C TRP A 202 -8.33 -8.07 -14.09
N TRP A 203 -8.31 -9.14 -13.29
CA TRP A 203 -7.25 -10.14 -13.36
C TRP A 203 -7.23 -10.90 -14.69
N ALA A 204 -8.38 -11.25 -15.22
CA ALA A 204 -8.48 -11.90 -16.52
C ALA A 204 -7.85 -11.07 -17.65
N GLU A 205 -7.97 -9.73 -17.56
CA GLU A 205 -7.41 -8.79 -18.52
C GLU A 205 -5.91 -8.52 -18.31
N HIS A 206 -5.46 -8.39 -17.06
CA HIS A 206 -4.13 -7.90 -16.73
C HIS A 206 -3.18 -8.94 -16.12
N GLY A 207 -3.71 -10.06 -15.65
CA GLY A 207 -2.92 -11.12 -14.97
C GLY A 207 -2.00 -11.91 -15.89
N ALA A 208 -2.12 -11.76 -17.21
CA ALA A 208 -1.27 -12.39 -18.22
C ALA A 208 -1.11 -13.93 -18.03
N GLY A 209 -2.20 -14.63 -17.79
CA GLY A 209 -2.22 -16.10 -17.60
C GLY A 209 -1.67 -16.61 -16.26
N ARG A 210 -1.38 -15.71 -15.31
CA ARG A 210 -0.92 -16.10 -13.97
C ARG A 210 -2.07 -16.67 -13.13
N ASP A 211 -1.71 -17.50 -12.15
CA ASP A 211 -2.68 -18.14 -11.27
C ASP A 211 -3.54 -17.12 -10.52
N ALA A 212 -4.85 -17.29 -10.59
CA ALA A 212 -5.82 -16.45 -9.87
C ALA A 212 -5.75 -16.62 -8.34
N ALA A 213 -5.07 -17.66 -7.83
CA ALA A 213 -4.81 -17.81 -6.39
C ALA A 213 -4.10 -16.60 -5.78
N PHE A 214 -3.32 -15.85 -6.58
CA PHE A 214 -2.72 -14.58 -6.11
C PHE A 214 -3.73 -13.50 -5.74
N LEU A 215 -4.92 -13.48 -6.36
CA LEU A 215 -6.00 -12.57 -5.95
C LEU A 215 -6.51 -12.88 -4.55
N ALA A 216 -6.74 -14.16 -4.27
CA ALA A 216 -7.17 -14.60 -2.95
C ALA A 216 -6.09 -14.27 -1.91
N LEU A 217 -4.83 -14.60 -2.20
CA LEU A 217 -3.68 -14.33 -1.32
C LEU A 217 -3.47 -12.83 -1.05
N ALA A 218 -3.78 -11.97 -2.02
CA ALA A 218 -3.76 -10.52 -1.90
C ALA A 218 -5.09 -9.94 -1.37
N ASP A 219 -5.98 -10.78 -0.85
CA ASP A 219 -7.28 -10.36 -0.34
C ASP A 219 -8.10 -9.55 -1.38
N GLN A 220 -8.15 -10.03 -2.61
CA GLN A 220 -8.85 -9.38 -3.73
C GLN A 220 -8.32 -7.98 -4.08
N ALA A 221 -7.03 -7.69 -3.83
CA ALA A 221 -6.37 -6.46 -4.24
C ALA A 221 -5.56 -6.70 -5.53
N PRO A 222 -6.09 -6.34 -6.73
CA PRO A 222 -5.55 -6.80 -8.01
C PRO A 222 -4.11 -6.34 -8.28
N PHE A 223 -3.77 -5.10 -7.91
CA PHE A 223 -2.41 -4.56 -8.09
C PHE A 223 -1.40 -5.21 -7.15
N THR A 224 -1.81 -5.51 -5.90
CA THR A 224 -0.97 -6.29 -4.98
C THR A 224 -0.81 -7.72 -5.50
N ALA A 225 -1.88 -8.36 -5.99
CA ALA A 225 -1.83 -9.69 -6.57
C ALA A 225 -0.86 -9.77 -7.75
N LEU A 226 -0.93 -8.79 -8.67
CA LEU A 226 -0.05 -8.73 -9.84
C LEU A 226 1.41 -8.53 -9.43
N ALA A 227 1.67 -7.60 -8.52
CA ALA A 227 3.00 -7.34 -8.01
C ALA A 227 3.59 -8.53 -7.25
N LEU A 228 2.76 -9.23 -6.45
CA LEU A 228 3.16 -10.47 -5.78
C LEU A 228 3.51 -11.56 -6.79
N ALA A 229 2.65 -11.78 -7.81
CA ALA A 229 2.87 -12.79 -8.85
C ALA A 229 4.14 -12.53 -9.71
N GLN A 230 4.62 -11.29 -9.74
CA GLN A 230 5.86 -10.89 -10.42
C GLN A 230 7.08 -10.89 -9.50
N SER A 231 6.88 -11.01 -8.20
CA SER A 231 7.94 -10.95 -7.20
C SER A 231 8.56 -12.34 -6.97
N PRO A 232 9.87 -12.43 -6.72
CA PRO A 232 10.54 -13.65 -6.28
C PRO A 232 9.91 -14.29 -5.04
N ILE A 233 9.27 -13.50 -4.18
CA ILE A 233 8.65 -13.98 -2.94
C ILE A 233 7.37 -14.81 -3.18
N ALA A 234 6.83 -14.84 -4.40
CA ALA A 234 5.66 -15.66 -4.73
C ALA A 234 5.86 -17.14 -4.36
N ALA A 235 7.04 -17.70 -4.67
CA ALA A 235 7.39 -19.07 -4.30
C ALA A 235 7.50 -19.28 -2.78
N THR A 236 7.88 -18.25 -2.05
CA THR A 236 7.96 -18.29 -0.57
C THR A 236 6.58 -18.37 0.06
N ALA A 237 5.57 -17.69 -0.49
CA ALA A 237 4.19 -17.80 -0.03
C ALA A 237 3.68 -19.25 -0.16
N ALA A 238 3.93 -19.90 -1.30
CA ALA A 238 3.53 -21.30 -1.52
C ALA A 238 4.21 -22.24 -0.51
N ARG A 239 5.53 -22.12 -0.33
CA ARG A 239 6.30 -22.93 0.64
C ARG A 239 5.84 -22.72 2.08
N LEU A 240 5.53 -21.48 2.47
CA LEU A 240 4.98 -21.20 3.80
C LEU A 240 3.65 -21.92 4.01
N HIS A 241 2.72 -21.83 3.05
CA HIS A 241 1.41 -22.47 3.19
C HIS A 241 1.49 -24.01 3.10
N ASP A 242 2.44 -24.57 2.35
CA ASP A 242 2.71 -26.01 2.34
C ASP A 242 3.22 -26.49 3.70
N ALA A 243 4.13 -25.74 4.31
CA ALA A 243 4.66 -26.03 5.64
C ALA A 243 3.59 -25.89 6.75
N LEU A 244 2.73 -24.87 6.67
CA LEU A 244 1.62 -24.67 7.61
C LEU A 244 0.56 -25.79 7.53
N ALA A 245 0.46 -26.50 6.39
CA ALA A 245 -0.47 -27.60 6.21
C ALA A 245 -0.08 -28.88 7.00
N ASP A 246 1.18 -29.00 7.42
CA ASP A 246 1.67 -30.07 8.31
C ASP A 246 2.48 -29.52 9.48
N PRO A 247 1.81 -29.02 10.55
CA PRO A 247 2.48 -28.45 11.70
C PRO A 247 3.44 -29.39 12.45
N ALA A 248 3.22 -30.72 12.33
CA ALA A 248 4.05 -31.71 13.01
C ALA A 248 5.42 -31.90 12.33
N ALA A 249 5.49 -31.71 11.03
CA ALA A 249 6.71 -31.81 10.23
C ALA A 249 7.42 -30.49 10.01
N LEU A 250 6.93 -29.38 10.58
CA LEU A 250 7.42 -28.02 10.32
C LEU A 250 8.78 -27.77 11.00
N ASP A 251 9.83 -27.62 10.18
CA ASP A 251 11.14 -27.15 10.63
C ASP A 251 11.12 -25.62 10.73
N ILE A 252 10.76 -25.12 11.91
CA ILE A 252 10.59 -23.69 12.19
C ILE A 252 11.87 -22.90 11.90
N PRO A 253 13.06 -23.25 12.42
CA PRO A 253 14.28 -22.47 12.19
C PRO A 253 14.70 -22.46 10.70
N ALA A 254 14.55 -23.58 9.98
CA ALA A 254 14.90 -23.63 8.57
C ALA A 254 13.97 -22.76 7.73
N LEU A 255 12.65 -22.83 7.98
CA LEU A 255 11.66 -22.04 7.27
C LEU A 255 11.85 -20.52 7.54
N ALA A 256 12.04 -20.14 8.80
CA ALA A 256 12.24 -18.73 9.19
C ALA A 256 13.48 -18.12 8.51
N ARG A 257 14.62 -18.81 8.51
CA ARG A 257 15.85 -18.37 7.82
C ARG A 257 15.68 -18.31 6.30
N SER A 258 14.96 -19.27 5.71
CA SER A 258 14.66 -19.25 4.28
C SER A 258 13.83 -18.02 3.90
N ILE A 259 12.78 -17.71 4.66
CA ILE A 259 11.93 -16.54 4.43
C ILE A 259 12.75 -15.24 4.62
N GLU A 260 13.56 -15.15 5.66
CA GLU A 260 14.43 -13.98 5.87
C GLU A 260 15.35 -13.74 4.67
N THR A 261 15.97 -14.79 4.14
CA THR A 261 16.89 -14.72 3.00
C THR A 261 16.15 -14.18 1.76
N GLU A 262 14.95 -14.67 1.48
CA GLU A 262 14.15 -14.23 0.34
C GLU A 262 13.62 -12.80 0.52
N LEU A 263 13.23 -12.41 1.74
CA LEU A 263 12.83 -11.02 2.03
C LEU A 263 13.99 -10.05 1.80
N ARG A 264 15.19 -10.40 2.26
CA ARG A 264 16.40 -9.59 2.03
C ARG A 264 16.78 -9.51 0.55
N ARG A 265 16.56 -10.59 -0.20
CA ARG A 265 16.76 -10.62 -1.64
C ARG A 265 15.73 -9.76 -2.36
N ALA A 266 14.46 -9.89 -2.03
CA ALA A 266 13.38 -9.10 -2.63
C ALA A 266 13.56 -7.59 -2.38
N ASP A 267 14.08 -7.19 -1.22
CA ASP A 267 14.37 -5.80 -0.89
C ASP A 267 15.54 -5.23 -1.73
N ARG A 268 16.58 -6.05 -2.01
CA ARG A 268 17.72 -5.66 -2.86
C ARG A 268 17.38 -5.61 -4.35
N ASP A 269 16.62 -6.60 -4.81
CA ASP A 269 16.29 -6.81 -6.22
C ASP A 269 14.95 -6.17 -6.60
N ALA A 270 14.40 -5.28 -5.75
CA ALA A 270 13.12 -4.63 -5.99
C ALA A 270 13.14 -3.93 -7.37
N PRO A 271 12.23 -4.31 -8.28
CA PRO A 271 12.21 -3.70 -9.60
C PRO A 271 11.85 -2.22 -9.47
N ARG A 272 12.55 -1.37 -10.21
CA ARG A 272 12.21 0.05 -10.35
C ARG A 272 10.93 0.17 -11.19
N SER A 273 9.78 -0.03 -10.58
CA SER A 273 8.49 0.09 -11.25
C SER A 273 7.41 0.57 -10.28
N ALA A 274 6.43 1.29 -10.79
CA ALA A 274 5.27 1.76 -10.00
C ALA A 274 4.42 0.61 -9.39
N ALA A 275 4.64 -0.62 -9.85
CA ALA A 275 4.02 -1.85 -9.34
C ALA A 275 4.90 -2.58 -8.30
N ALA A 276 6.00 -1.96 -7.83
CA ALA A 276 6.89 -2.64 -6.90
C ALA A 276 6.16 -3.00 -5.61
N PHE A 277 6.14 -4.30 -5.37
CA PHE A 277 5.62 -4.88 -4.15
C PHE A 277 6.74 -4.92 -3.11
N ALA A 278 6.59 -4.13 -2.07
CA ALA A 278 7.48 -4.17 -0.94
C ALA A 278 7.19 -5.41 -0.11
N ALA A 279 7.78 -6.54 -0.52
CA ALA A 279 7.77 -7.72 0.32
C ALA A 279 8.54 -7.42 1.61
N ASP A 280 7.85 -7.42 2.72
CA ASP A 280 8.42 -7.22 4.04
C ASP A 280 7.86 -8.24 5.04
N LEU A 281 8.35 -8.17 6.27
CA LEU A 281 7.86 -9.04 7.33
C LEU A 281 6.35 -8.90 7.56
N GLY A 282 5.79 -7.69 7.37
CA GLY A 282 4.35 -7.43 7.44
C GLY A 282 3.55 -8.22 6.39
N THR A 283 4.13 -8.42 5.20
CA THR A 283 3.54 -9.26 4.16
C THR A 283 3.42 -10.72 4.61
N VAL A 284 4.47 -11.28 5.21
CA VAL A 284 4.47 -12.67 5.71
C VAL A 284 3.48 -12.83 6.87
N VAL A 285 3.43 -11.85 7.79
CA VAL A 285 2.42 -11.84 8.86
C VAL A 285 1.01 -11.76 8.28
N GLY A 286 0.80 -10.98 7.22
CA GLY A 286 -0.48 -10.93 6.50
C GLY A 286 -0.90 -12.29 5.93
N TRP A 287 0.05 -13.09 5.41
CA TRP A 287 -0.24 -14.45 4.95
C TRP A 287 -0.61 -15.39 6.11
N LEU A 288 0.07 -15.28 7.26
CA LEU A 288 -0.31 -16.03 8.47
C LEU A 288 -1.70 -15.63 8.97
N GLN A 289 -2.05 -14.33 8.91
CA GLN A 289 -3.38 -13.85 9.26
C GLN A 289 -4.46 -14.40 8.30
N GLY A 290 -4.18 -14.43 6.99
CA GLY A 290 -5.06 -15.04 6.00
C GLY A 290 -5.26 -16.53 6.26
N TRP A 291 -4.17 -17.26 6.58
CA TRP A 291 -4.21 -18.68 6.89
C TRP A 291 -5.05 -18.99 8.12
N ILE A 292 -4.80 -18.30 9.25
CA ILE A 292 -5.55 -18.55 10.49
C ILE A 292 -7.03 -18.14 10.37
N ARG A 293 -7.35 -17.09 9.58
CA ARG A 293 -8.72 -16.72 9.31
C ARG A 293 -9.46 -17.83 8.57
N ASP A 294 -8.83 -18.40 7.54
CA ASP A 294 -9.42 -19.51 6.79
C ASP A 294 -9.49 -20.80 7.62
N LEU A 295 -8.53 -21.02 8.53
CA LEU A 295 -8.59 -22.13 9.49
C LEU A 295 -9.81 -22.01 10.42
N ILE A 296 -10.08 -20.81 10.92
CA ILE A 296 -11.28 -20.52 11.74
C ILE A 296 -12.55 -20.72 10.90
N GLY A 297 -12.58 -20.18 9.67
CA GLY A 297 -13.72 -20.34 8.76
C GLY A 297 -14.00 -21.80 8.39
N ALA A 298 -12.95 -22.58 8.16
CA ALA A 298 -13.09 -24.02 7.86
C ALA A 298 -13.74 -24.81 9.00
N GLY A 299 -13.57 -24.39 10.26
CA GLY A 299 -14.26 -24.95 11.43
C GLY A 299 -15.71 -24.53 11.55
N SER A 300 -16.15 -23.49 10.86
CA SER A 300 -17.51 -22.91 10.95
C SER A 300 -18.34 -23.08 9.68
N ALA A 301 -17.88 -23.85 8.70
CA ALA A 301 -18.48 -24.03 7.37
C ALA A 301 -18.61 -22.73 6.54
N ASP A 302 -17.86 -21.69 6.88
CA ASP A 302 -17.77 -20.47 6.10
C ASP A 302 -16.93 -20.67 4.83
N SER A 303 -17.17 -19.82 3.82
CA SER A 303 -16.35 -19.82 2.61
C SER A 303 -14.94 -19.33 2.92
N LEU A 304 -13.93 -20.05 2.43
CA LEU A 304 -12.52 -19.66 2.56
C LEU A 304 -12.22 -18.47 1.65
N ARG A 305 -11.57 -17.47 2.22
CA ARG A 305 -11.32 -16.21 1.52
C ARG A 305 -9.95 -16.17 0.85
N TYR A 306 -8.92 -16.71 1.51
CA TYR A 306 -7.52 -16.60 1.10
C TYR A 306 -6.98 -17.86 0.45
N HIS A 307 -7.50 -19.04 0.85
CA HIS A 307 -6.98 -20.35 0.43
C HIS A 307 -8.08 -21.31 -0.01
N PRO A 308 -8.96 -20.93 -0.96
CA PRO A 308 -10.08 -21.79 -1.36
C PRO A 308 -9.63 -23.16 -1.89
N ALA A 309 -8.48 -23.21 -2.58
CA ALA A 309 -7.91 -24.47 -3.09
C ALA A 309 -7.39 -25.41 -1.99
N ARG A 310 -7.25 -24.94 -0.74
CA ARG A 310 -6.72 -25.71 0.40
C ARG A 310 -7.81 -26.12 1.41
N SER A 311 -9.08 -26.07 1.02
CA SER A 311 -10.23 -26.32 1.90
C SER A 311 -10.16 -27.63 2.66
N ALA A 312 -9.79 -28.73 1.99
CA ALA A 312 -9.67 -30.04 2.63
C ALA A 312 -8.52 -30.10 3.67
N GLN A 313 -7.42 -29.36 3.44
CA GLN A 313 -6.30 -29.30 4.37
C GLN A 313 -6.70 -28.48 5.61
N LEU A 314 -7.31 -27.31 5.42
CA LEU A 314 -7.75 -26.43 6.50
C LEU A 314 -8.86 -27.08 7.35
N ALA A 315 -9.80 -27.80 6.74
CA ALA A 315 -10.82 -28.53 7.48
C ALA A 315 -10.22 -29.61 8.40
N ARG A 316 -9.19 -30.35 7.92
CA ARG A 316 -8.48 -31.33 8.76
C ARG A 316 -7.75 -30.68 9.92
N LEU A 317 -7.10 -29.53 9.69
CA LEU A 317 -6.40 -28.79 10.73
C LEU A 317 -7.38 -28.18 11.75
N ALA A 318 -8.53 -27.66 11.29
CA ALA A 318 -9.57 -27.12 12.16
C ALA A 318 -10.12 -28.18 13.14
N GLY A 319 -10.19 -29.45 12.71
CA GLY A 319 -10.57 -30.56 13.60
C GLY A 319 -9.51 -30.93 14.66
N ARG A 320 -8.28 -30.40 14.57
CA ARG A 320 -7.16 -30.70 15.48
C ARG A 320 -6.86 -29.56 16.46
N THR A 321 -7.58 -28.45 16.38
CA THR A 321 -7.42 -27.31 17.30
C THR A 321 -8.79 -26.80 17.76
N SER A 322 -8.83 -26.04 18.84
CA SER A 322 -10.06 -25.39 19.28
C SER A 322 -10.21 -24.01 18.65
N LEU A 323 -11.47 -23.59 18.44
CA LEU A 323 -11.77 -22.23 17.96
C LEU A 323 -11.17 -21.16 18.87
N HIS A 324 -11.18 -21.39 20.19
CA HIS A 324 -10.61 -20.45 21.17
C HIS A 324 -9.12 -20.23 20.94
N ARG A 325 -8.34 -21.31 20.83
CA ARG A 325 -6.88 -21.25 20.55
C ARG A 325 -6.58 -20.54 19.22
N ALA A 326 -7.38 -20.84 18.18
CA ALA A 326 -7.23 -20.20 16.88
C ALA A 326 -7.53 -18.69 16.94
N LEU A 327 -8.56 -18.28 17.68
CA LEU A 327 -8.90 -16.86 17.89
C LEU A 327 -7.82 -16.12 18.70
N ASP A 328 -7.28 -16.73 19.74
CA ASP A 328 -6.21 -16.13 20.54
C ASP A 328 -4.94 -15.90 19.70
N TYR A 329 -4.58 -16.87 18.86
CA TYR A 329 -3.47 -16.71 17.94
C TYR A 329 -3.76 -15.62 16.88
N ALA A 330 -4.97 -15.52 16.35
CA ALA A 330 -5.35 -14.48 15.42
C ALA A 330 -5.25 -13.07 16.05
N ARG A 331 -5.66 -12.92 17.31
CA ARG A 331 -5.50 -11.67 18.07
C ARG A 331 -4.03 -11.33 18.27
N TRP A 332 -3.23 -12.31 18.69
CA TRP A 332 -1.80 -12.13 18.85
C TRP A 332 -1.12 -11.73 17.53
N LEU A 333 -1.45 -12.36 16.39
CA LEU A 333 -0.94 -11.97 15.08
C LEU A 333 -1.31 -10.52 14.70
N THR A 334 -2.46 -10.03 15.15
CA THR A 334 -2.87 -8.63 14.91
C THR A 334 -1.95 -7.65 15.65
N GLU A 335 -1.52 -7.98 16.85
CA GLU A 335 -0.54 -7.20 17.61
C GLU A 335 0.87 -7.35 17.01
N ALA A 336 1.26 -8.58 16.66
CA ALA A 336 2.52 -8.88 16.00
C ALA A 336 2.69 -8.10 14.68
N ALA A 337 1.62 -7.92 13.90
CA ALA A 337 1.64 -7.13 12.67
C ALA A 337 2.04 -5.65 12.90
N ARG A 338 1.75 -5.08 14.06
CA ARG A 338 2.19 -3.72 14.43
C ARG A 338 3.70 -3.65 14.62
N HIS A 339 4.29 -4.72 15.17
CA HIS A 339 5.71 -4.82 15.44
C HIS A 339 6.53 -5.26 14.21
N ALA A 340 5.91 -5.92 13.24
CA ALA A 340 6.58 -6.41 12.02
C ALA A 340 7.25 -5.30 11.17
N ARG A 341 6.95 -4.04 11.43
CA ARG A 341 7.56 -2.88 10.75
C ARG A 341 8.75 -2.28 11.49
N GLN A 342 9.03 -2.75 12.71
CA GLN A 342 10.19 -2.32 13.49
C GLN A 342 11.44 -3.11 13.06
N PRO A 343 12.67 -2.60 13.32
CA PRO A 343 13.91 -3.30 12.98
C PRO A 343 14.13 -4.47 13.96
N LEU A 344 13.37 -5.55 13.77
CA LEU A 344 13.48 -6.79 14.51
C LEU A 344 14.33 -7.80 13.72
N GLY A 345 14.93 -8.75 14.43
CA GLY A 345 15.52 -9.94 13.80
C GLY A 345 14.42 -10.74 13.11
N ILE A 346 14.39 -10.73 11.76
CA ILE A 346 13.31 -11.31 10.97
C ILE A 346 13.12 -12.80 11.28
N ALA A 347 14.22 -13.57 11.31
CA ALA A 347 14.15 -15.01 11.59
C ALA A 347 13.57 -15.26 12.98
N LEU A 348 14.07 -14.59 14.02
CA LEU A 348 13.60 -14.78 15.41
C LEU A 348 12.11 -14.42 15.57
N PHE A 349 11.67 -13.35 14.93
CA PHE A 349 10.27 -12.96 14.93
C PHE A 349 9.37 -14.01 14.24
N LEU A 350 9.82 -14.56 13.11
CA LEU A 350 9.12 -15.63 12.41
C LEU A 350 9.12 -16.94 13.21
N GLU A 351 10.19 -17.25 13.91
CA GLU A 351 10.25 -18.41 14.80
C GLU A 351 9.20 -18.32 15.93
N ASP A 352 9.00 -17.14 16.54
CA ASP A 352 7.92 -16.94 17.52
C ASP A 352 6.53 -17.09 16.88
N CYS A 353 6.31 -16.49 15.69
CA CYS A 353 5.03 -16.65 14.97
C CYS A 353 4.72 -18.11 14.66
N LEU A 354 5.68 -18.83 14.10
CA LEU A 354 5.52 -20.24 13.69
C LEU A 354 5.45 -21.18 14.89
N GLY A 355 6.23 -20.91 15.96
CA GLY A 355 6.17 -21.68 17.21
C GLY A 355 4.79 -21.62 17.86
N ARG A 356 4.19 -20.44 17.93
CA ARG A 356 2.82 -20.26 18.45
C ARG A 356 1.79 -20.92 17.53
N TYR A 357 2.00 -20.92 16.21
CA TYR A 357 1.15 -21.64 15.29
C TYR A 357 1.17 -23.16 15.55
N VAL A 358 2.37 -23.75 15.67
CA VAL A 358 2.51 -25.19 15.97
C VAL A 358 1.88 -25.56 17.31
N ALA A 359 2.00 -24.68 18.30
CA ALA A 359 1.40 -24.88 19.63
C ALA A 359 -0.14 -24.95 19.61
N LEU A 360 -0.82 -24.49 18.52
CA LEU A 360 -2.26 -24.69 18.37
C LEU A 360 -2.66 -26.18 18.31
N PHE A 361 -1.76 -27.05 17.84
CA PHE A 361 -2.00 -28.47 17.56
C PHE A 361 -1.33 -29.40 18.55
N GLY A 362 -0.58 -28.86 19.52
CA GLY A 362 0.00 -29.63 20.62
C GLY A 362 -1.07 -30.04 21.63
N ASP A 363 -0.90 -31.20 22.22
CA ASP A 363 -1.72 -31.64 23.36
C ASP A 363 -1.55 -30.67 24.52
N ALA A 364 -2.68 -30.32 25.18
CA ALA A 364 -2.74 -29.47 26.36
C ALA A 364 -2.22 -30.22 27.60
#